data_473cc2c92069d421697c7597c570fe11
#
_entry.id   473cc2c92069d421697c7597c570fe11
#
_cell.length_a   1.000
_cell.length_b   1.000
_cell.length_c   1.000
_cell.angle_alpha   90.00
_cell.angle_beta   90.00
_cell.angle_gamma   90.00
#
_symmetry.space_group_name_H-M   'P 1'
#
loop_
_entity.id
_entity.type
_entity.pdbx_description
1 polymer ?
#
loop_
_entity_poly.entity_id
_entity_poly.type
_entity_poly.pdbx_seq_one_letter_code
_entity_poly.pdbx_strand_id
1 'polypeptide(L)'
;MMATYVFIHGAGDVAWYWHLVEAELRRRGHETVSMDLPVEDDAAGLLEYAQEVVSAIGDRQAPVVVAQSFGGYVAPIVCDRVPARLLVLIAGMVPSPGESAEEMFANTRYPTEPRNDPGEADIFYHDVPPALAREAKARGRRQSDTPGKQPWPLVAWPRVPTRFLLCRDDRLFPAPWLRDVVRDRLCITPDEIHGGHTPALSRPLEVAERLDAYQAALSTG
;
A
#
# COMPACT_ATOMS: atom_id res chain seq x y z
N MET A 1 2.23 -3.93 22.92
CA MET A 1 3.60 -3.32 22.86
C MET A 1 3.56 -2.18 21.87
N MET A 2 4.14 -1.03 22.18
CA MET A 2 4.21 0.13 21.27
C MET A 2 5.03 -0.23 20.02
N ALA A 3 4.55 0.16 18.85
CA ALA A 3 5.21 -0.01 17.56
C ALA A 3 5.17 1.31 16.78
N THR A 4 6.10 1.47 15.85
CA THR A 4 6.10 2.56 14.87
C THR A 4 5.57 2.04 13.54
N TYR A 5 4.48 2.62 13.06
CA TYR A 5 3.92 2.35 11.74
C TYR A 5 4.34 3.41 10.75
N VAL A 6 4.83 2.99 9.59
CA VAL A 6 5.25 3.87 8.49
C VAL A 6 4.36 3.61 7.30
N PHE A 7 3.67 4.64 6.82
CA PHE A 7 2.63 4.53 5.82
C PHE A 7 3.05 5.08 4.48
N ILE A 8 2.89 4.28 3.44
CA ILE A 8 3.20 4.60 2.04
C ILE A 8 1.89 4.58 1.25
N HIS A 9 1.51 5.73 0.69
CA HIS A 9 0.27 5.88 -0.08
C HIS A 9 0.41 5.33 -1.51
N GLY A 10 -0.72 5.21 -2.21
CA GLY A 10 -0.80 4.79 -3.60
C GLY A 10 -0.44 5.89 -4.60
N ALA A 11 -0.58 5.58 -5.89
CA ALA A 11 -0.31 6.53 -6.98
C ALA A 11 -1.19 7.78 -6.88
N GLY A 12 -0.57 8.96 -7.05
CA GLY A 12 -1.27 10.25 -7.06
C GLY A 12 -1.94 10.67 -5.76
N ASP A 13 -1.72 9.93 -4.67
CA ASP A 13 -2.28 10.21 -3.35
C ASP A 13 -1.30 11.03 -2.50
N VAL A 14 -1.66 11.25 -1.25
CA VAL A 14 -0.92 12.02 -0.24
C VAL A 14 -0.95 11.34 1.12
N ALA A 15 -0.08 11.74 2.04
CA ALA A 15 -0.03 11.22 3.41
C ALA A 15 -1.38 11.28 4.13
N TRP A 16 -2.20 12.29 3.82
CA TRP A 16 -3.53 12.45 4.39
C TRP A 16 -4.44 11.23 4.21
N TYR A 17 -4.24 10.42 3.19
CA TYR A 17 -4.98 9.17 2.99
C TYR A 17 -5.03 8.30 4.25
N TRP A 18 -3.98 8.32 5.06
CA TRP A 18 -3.85 7.48 6.25
C TRP A 18 -4.39 8.10 7.54
N HIS A 19 -4.85 9.37 7.53
CA HIS A 19 -5.13 10.15 8.73
C HIS A 19 -6.09 9.49 9.73
N LEU A 20 -7.11 8.76 9.26
CA LEU A 20 -8.07 8.06 10.12
C LEU A 20 -7.46 6.81 10.77
N VAL A 21 -6.68 6.05 10.02
CA VAL A 21 -5.96 4.87 10.52
C VAL A 21 -4.88 5.30 11.52
N GLU A 22 -4.14 6.36 11.21
CA GLU A 22 -3.13 6.93 12.11
C GLU A 22 -3.74 7.40 13.42
N ALA A 23 -4.87 8.10 13.37
CA ALA A 23 -5.56 8.56 14.57
C ALA A 23 -5.94 7.39 15.49
N GLU A 24 -6.44 6.29 14.91
CA GLU A 24 -6.83 5.11 15.66
C GLU A 24 -5.61 4.37 16.26
N LEU A 25 -4.52 4.22 15.49
CA LEU A 25 -3.29 3.60 15.99
C LEU A 25 -2.62 4.42 17.08
N ARG A 26 -2.62 5.75 16.97
CA ARG A 26 -2.13 6.65 18.04
C ARG A 26 -2.98 6.52 19.30
N ARG A 27 -4.31 6.38 19.15
CA ARG A 27 -5.21 6.13 20.29
C ARG A 27 -4.90 4.80 21.00
N ARG A 28 -4.37 3.81 20.26
CA ARG A 28 -3.91 2.52 20.81
C ARG A 28 -2.48 2.58 21.38
N GLY A 29 -1.83 3.75 21.35
CA GLY A 29 -0.50 3.98 21.93
C GLY A 29 0.65 3.65 20.99
N HIS A 30 0.41 3.61 19.67
CA HIS A 30 1.44 3.43 18.66
C HIS A 30 1.94 4.78 18.11
N GLU A 31 3.15 4.78 17.58
CA GLU A 31 3.68 5.88 16.78
C GLU A 31 3.33 5.67 15.31
N THR A 32 3.06 6.76 14.58
CA THR A 32 2.79 6.71 13.14
C THR A 32 3.57 7.76 12.40
N VAL A 33 4.06 7.40 11.23
CA VAL A 33 4.78 8.25 10.29
C VAL A 33 4.15 8.08 8.92
N SER A 34 3.75 9.18 8.31
CA SER A 34 3.33 9.24 6.91
C SER A 34 3.97 10.44 6.23
N MET A 35 4.21 10.37 4.93
CA MET A 35 4.85 11.42 4.15
C MET A 35 4.23 11.48 2.76
N ASP A 36 4.31 12.64 2.14
CA ASP A 36 3.98 12.81 0.73
C ASP A 36 5.18 12.36 -0.12
N LEU A 37 4.95 11.38 -0.99
CA LEU A 37 5.95 11.00 -1.98
C LEU A 37 6.06 12.07 -3.09
N PRO A 38 7.20 12.17 -3.79
CA PRO A 38 7.40 13.16 -4.85
C PRO A 38 6.68 12.75 -6.14
N VAL A 39 5.35 12.50 -6.06
CA VAL A 39 4.56 11.89 -7.14
C VAL A 39 4.46 12.75 -8.40
N GLU A 40 4.63 14.07 -8.30
CA GLU A 40 4.57 15.01 -9.42
C GLU A 40 5.92 15.25 -10.09
N ASP A 41 7.01 14.81 -9.48
CA ASP A 41 8.36 14.99 -10.01
C ASP A 41 8.65 13.91 -11.07
N ASP A 42 8.77 14.34 -12.32
CA ASP A 42 9.08 13.42 -13.43
C ASP A 42 10.54 12.91 -13.41
N ALA A 43 11.41 13.46 -12.56
CA ALA A 43 12.76 12.96 -12.33
C ALA A 43 12.81 11.91 -11.21
N ALA A 44 11.78 11.84 -10.36
CA ALA A 44 11.73 10.91 -9.24
C ALA A 44 11.20 9.53 -9.68
N GLY A 45 11.99 8.50 -9.41
CA GLY A 45 11.64 7.11 -9.65
C GLY A 45 11.39 6.33 -8.34
N LEU A 46 11.39 4.99 -8.45
CA LEU A 46 11.14 4.09 -7.32
C LEU A 46 12.18 4.26 -6.20
N LEU A 47 13.45 4.55 -6.57
CA LEU A 47 14.53 4.69 -5.59
C LEU A 47 14.43 6.01 -4.81
N GLU A 48 14.01 7.09 -5.46
CA GLU A 48 13.76 8.39 -4.85
C GLU A 48 12.55 8.32 -3.91
N TYR A 49 11.47 7.63 -4.33
CA TYR A 49 10.31 7.38 -3.46
C TYR A 49 10.71 6.60 -2.20
N ALA A 50 11.49 5.51 -2.37
CA ALA A 50 11.98 4.75 -1.23
C ALA A 50 12.91 5.57 -0.33
N GLN A 51 13.73 6.45 -0.90
CA GLN A 51 14.63 7.33 -0.14
C GLN A 51 13.85 8.33 0.72
N GLU A 52 12.76 8.89 0.21
CA GLU A 52 11.88 9.78 0.97
C GLU A 52 11.31 9.05 2.21
N VAL A 53 10.84 7.81 2.02
CA VAL A 53 10.33 6.99 3.13
C VAL A 53 11.43 6.68 4.15
N VAL A 54 12.62 6.27 3.70
CA VAL A 54 13.77 5.99 4.59
C VAL A 54 14.15 7.24 5.38
N SER A 55 14.16 8.41 4.74
CA SER A 55 14.44 9.68 5.41
C SER A 55 13.38 10.00 6.48
N ALA A 56 12.11 9.76 6.20
CA ALA A 56 11.03 9.97 7.17
C ALA A 56 11.06 8.95 8.33
N ILE A 57 11.57 7.74 8.12
CA ILE A 57 11.79 6.75 9.19
C ILE A 57 12.85 7.29 10.18
N GLY A 58 13.94 7.88 9.68
CA GLY A 58 15.02 8.39 10.53
C GLY A 58 15.61 7.30 11.43
N ASP A 59 15.80 7.61 12.71
CA ASP A 59 16.41 6.69 13.69
C ASP A 59 15.46 5.66 14.31
N ARG A 60 14.22 5.57 13.83
CA ARG A 60 13.21 4.64 14.34
C ARG A 60 13.59 3.20 14.04
N GLN A 61 13.52 2.36 15.08
CA GLN A 61 13.97 0.98 14.99
C GLN A 61 12.81 0.04 14.66
N ALA A 62 13.07 -0.94 13.81
CA ALA A 62 12.17 -2.04 13.49
C ALA A 62 10.70 -1.59 13.16
N PRO A 63 10.51 -0.65 12.21
CA PRO A 63 9.18 -0.17 11.86
C PRO A 63 8.31 -1.27 11.26
N VAL A 64 6.99 -1.12 11.40
CA VAL A 64 5.98 -1.81 10.59
C VAL A 64 5.75 -0.94 9.35
N VAL A 65 6.18 -1.40 8.19
CA VAL A 65 5.98 -0.68 6.92
C VAL A 65 4.66 -1.11 6.31
N VAL A 66 3.78 -0.16 6.06
CA VAL A 66 2.43 -0.38 5.52
C VAL A 66 2.30 0.36 4.19
N ALA A 67 1.90 -0.33 3.14
CA ALA A 67 1.77 0.26 1.82
C ALA A 67 0.45 -0.11 1.14
N GLN A 68 -0.12 0.84 0.42
CA GLN A 68 -1.35 0.66 -0.34
C GLN A 68 -1.08 0.79 -1.83
N SER A 69 -1.78 -0.03 -2.66
CA SER A 69 -1.78 0.10 -4.12
C SER A 69 -0.36 0.15 -4.70
N PHE A 70 -0.01 1.20 -5.46
CA PHE A 70 1.32 1.42 -6.04
C PHE A 70 2.44 1.47 -4.98
N GLY A 71 2.14 1.86 -3.75
CA GLY A 71 3.08 1.80 -2.64
C GLY A 71 3.70 0.42 -2.43
N GLY A 72 3.07 -0.64 -2.95
CA GLY A 72 3.61 -2.01 -2.97
C GLY A 72 4.87 -2.17 -3.82
N TYR A 73 5.14 -1.27 -4.78
CA TYR A 73 6.41 -1.21 -5.52
C TYR A 73 7.53 -0.54 -4.70
N VAL A 74 7.17 0.35 -3.79
CA VAL A 74 8.11 1.15 -2.99
C VAL A 74 8.48 0.44 -1.68
N ALA A 75 7.50 -0.09 -0.96
CA ALA A 75 7.68 -0.62 0.39
C ALA A 75 8.72 -1.74 0.50
N PRO A 76 8.82 -2.72 -0.42
CA PRO A 76 9.87 -3.72 -0.35
C PRO A 76 11.28 -3.13 -0.50
N ILE A 77 11.44 -2.07 -1.32
CA ILE A 77 12.72 -1.36 -1.47
C ILE A 77 13.12 -0.68 -0.15
N VAL A 78 12.14 -0.12 0.56
CA VAL A 78 12.36 0.43 1.91
C VAL A 78 12.80 -0.68 2.88
N CYS A 79 12.10 -1.82 2.89
CA CYS A 79 12.43 -2.95 3.76
C CYS A 79 13.78 -3.62 3.45
N ASP A 80 14.31 -3.45 2.24
CA ASP A 80 15.68 -3.87 1.89
C ASP A 80 16.75 -2.93 2.48
N ARG A 81 16.38 -1.66 2.75
CA ARG A 81 17.29 -0.61 3.26
C ARG A 81 17.22 -0.43 4.78
N VAL A 82 16.10 -0.78 5.40
CA VAL A 82 15.89 -0.63 6.84
C VAL A 82 15.46 -1.95 7.47
N PRO A 83 15.85 -2.25 8.72
CA PRO A 83 15.47 -3.49 9.41
C PRO A 83 13.99 -3.44 9.86
N ALA A 84 13.07 -3.43 8.89
CA ALA A 84 11.64 -3.48 9.19
C ALA A 84 11.26 -4.79 9.88
N ARG A 85 10.41 -4.72 10.90
CA ARG A 85 9.93 -5.92 11.59
C ARG A 85 8.77 -6.61 10.85
N LEU A 86 8.05 -5.85 10.02
CA LEU A 86 6.90 -6.34 9.28
C LEU A 86 6.67 -5.45 8.05
N LEU A 87 6.32 -6.07 6.94
CA LEU A 87 5.75 -5.42 5.76
C LEU A 87 4.27 -5.82 5.65
N VAL A 88 3.38 -4.85 5.52
CA VAL A 88 1.95 -5.07 5.26
C VAL A 88 1.56 -4.39 3.96
N LEU A 89 1.05 -5.16 3.02
CA LEU A 89 0.45 -4.64 1.79
C LEU A 89 -1.08 -4.63 1.93
N ILE A 90 -1.71 -3.52 1.60
CA ILE A 90 -3.17 -3.34 1.64
C ILE A 90 -3.65 -3.03 0.23
N ALA A 91 -4.44 -3.92 -0.39
CA ALA A 91 -4.81 -3.80 -1.81
C ALA A 91 -3.60 -3.40 -2.68
N GLY A 92 -2.41 -3.97 -2.36
CA GLY A 92 -1.12 -3.53 -2.87
C GLY A 92 -0.72 -4.25 -4.15
N MET A 93 0.07 -3.58 -4.97
CA MET A 93 0.77 -4.22 -6.07
C MET A 93 1.93 -5.06 -5.54
N VAL A 94 2.23 -6.17 -6.22
CA VAL A 94 3.30 -7.09 -5.82
C VAL A 94 4.25 -7.24 -7.00
N PRO A 95 5.39 -6.54 -7.03
CA PRO A 95 6.35 -6.61 -8.13
C PRO A 95 7.09 -7.96 -8.21
N SER A 96 7.58 -8.26 -9.40
CA SER A 96 8.64 -9.27 -9.64
C SER A 96 9.95 -8.58 -10.03
N PRO A 97 11.12 -9.23 -9.82
CA PRO A 97 12.40 -8.67 -10.23
C PRO A 97 12.44 -8.22 -11.69
N GLY A 98 12.84 -6.99 -11.94
CA GLY A 98 12.97 -6.41 -13.27
C GLY A 98 11.65 -6.04 -13.97
N GLU A 99 10.51 -6.22 -13.32
CA GLU A 99 9.18 -5.94 -13.88
C GLU A 99 8.74 -4.51 -13.54
N SER A 100 8.28 -3.75 -14.53
CA SER A 100 7.62 -2.47 -14.30
C SER A 100 6.18 -2.65 -13.81
N ALA A 101 5.59 -1.60 -13.23
CA ALA A 101 4.20 -1.64 -12.79
C ALA A 101 3.22 -1.83 -13.97
N GLU A 102 3.57 -1.31 -15.14
CA GLU A 102 2.78 -1.52 -16.36
C GLU A 102 2.83 -2.99 -16.81
N GLU A 103 4.00 -3.61 -16.78
CA GLU A 103 4.18 -5.02 -17.17
C GLU A 103 3.52 -5.99 -16.18
N MET A 104 3.42 -5.63 -14.89
CA MET A 104 2.77 -6.45 -13.89
C MET A 104 1.36 -6.88 -14.31
N PHE A 105 0.56 -5.97 -14.85
CA PHE A 105 -0.81 -6.27 -15.28
C PHE A 105 -0.84 -7.32 -16.39
N ALA A 106 0.03 -7.20 -17.39
CA ALA A 106 0.14 -8.18 -18.47
C ALA A 106 0.65 -9.52 -17.97
N ASN A 107 1.70 -9.53 -17.14
CA ASN A 107 2.33 -10.74 -16.62
C ASN A 107 1.47 -11.53 -15.64
N THR A 108 0.52 -10.85 -14.97
CA THR A 108 -0.40 -11.47 -13.99
C THR A 108 -1.79 -11.75 -14.56
N ARG A 109 -1.99 -11.59 -15.87
CA ARG A 109 -3.28 -11.80 -16.54
C ARG A 109 -4.39 -10.95 -15.90
N TYR A 110 -4.10 -9.68 -15.66
CA TYR A 110 -5.09 -8.75 -15.13
C TYR A 110 -6.34 -8.76 -16.04
N PRO A 111 -7.56 -8.85 -15.47
CA PRO A 111 -8.78 -8.88 -16.27
C PRO A 111 -8.94 -7.62 -17.10
N THR A 112 -8.91 -7.77 -18.44
CA THR A 112 -9.04 -6.66 -19.41
C THR A 112 -10.48 -6.48 -19.89
N GLU A 113 -11.43 -7.25 -19.35
CA GLU A 113 -12.84 -7.11 -19.73
C GLU A 113 -13.34 -5.69 -19.46
N PRO A 114 -14.12 -5.10 -20.41
CA PRO A 114 -14.70 -3.79 -20.17
C PRO A 114 -15.55 -3.84 -18.90
N ARG A 115 -15.07 -3.19 -17.85
CA ARG A 115 -15.93 -2.89 -16.71
C ARG A 115 -17.00 -1.97 -17.26
N ASN A 116 -18.27 -2.22 -16.95
CA ASN A 116 -19.31 -1.21 -17.12
C ASN A 116 -18.89 -0.04 -16.25
N ASP A 117 -18.13 0.88 -16.85
CA ASP A 117 -17.35 1.88 -16.12
C ASP A 117 -18.30 2.95 -15.55
N PRO A 118 -18.52 2.96 -14.24
CA PRO A 118 -19.31 3.98 -13.60
C PRO A 118 -18.53 5.28 -13.32
N GLY A 119 -17.32 5.41 -13.87
CA GLY A 119 -16.41 6.54 -13.67
C GLY A 119 -15.39 6.32 -12.56
N GLU A 120 -14.27 7.05 -12.65
CA GLU A 120 -13.11 6.96 -11.75
C GLU A 120 -13.47 7.05 -10.26
N ALA A 121 -14.46 7.89 -9.93
CA ALA A 121 -14.96 8.04 -8.56
C ALA A 121 -15.51 6.74 -7.98
N ASP A 122 -16.08 5.91 -8.80
CA ASP A 122 -16.76 4.70 -8.38
C ASP A 122 -15.79 3.50 -8.33
N ILE A 123 -14.63 3.60 -8.97
CA ILE A 123 -13.56 2.59 -8.87
C ILE A 123 -12.85 2.69 -7.53
N PHE A 124 -12.42 3.90 -7.14
CA PHE A 124 -11.60 4.13 -5.95
C PHE A 124 -12.41 4.40 -4.67
N TYR A 125 -13.55 5.08 -4.77
CA TYR A 125 -14.25 5.65 -3.61
C TYR A 125 -15.71 5.20 -3.47
N HIS A 126 -16.13 4.12 -4.13
CA HIS A 126 -17.54 3.68 -4.15
C HIS A 126 -18.13 3.39 -2.77
N ASP A 127 -17.30 3.01 -1.80
CA ASP A 127 -17.68 2.66 -0.43
C ASP A 127 -17.21 3.70 0.62
N VAL A 128 -16.64 4.81 0.16
CA VAL A 128 -16.19 5.92 1.02
C VAL A 128 -17.34 6.92 1.20
N PRO A 129 -17.55 7.46 2.41
CA PRO A 129 -18.54 8.52 2.63
C PRO A 129 -18.35 9.67 1.64
N PRO A 130 -19.43 10.18 0.99
CA PRO A 130 -19.30 11.13 -0.12
C PRO A 130 -18.53 12.42 0.20
N ALA A 131 -18.64 12.94 1.42
CA ALA A 131 -17.88 14.12 1.82
C ALA A 131 -16.37 13.83 1.87
N LEU A 132 -16.00 12.70 2.44
CA LEU A 132 -14.61 12.25 2.56
C LEU A 132 -14.01 11.89 1.18
N ALA A 133 -14.80 11.27 0.30
CA ALA A 133 -14.39 10.99 -1.08
C ALA A 133 -14.10 12.28 -1.88
N ARG A 134 -14.94 13.33 -1.70
CA ARG A 134 -14.69 14.65 -2.32
C ARG A 134 -13.41 15.28 -1.79
N GLU A 135 -13.17 15.19 -0.49
CA GLU A 135 -11.95 15.71 0.13
C GLU A 135 -10.71 14.97 -0.38
N ALA A 136 -10.74 13.63 -0.41
CA ALA A 136 -9.65 12.81 -0.95
C ALA A 136 -9.31 13.19 -2.38
N LYS A 137 -10.30 13.32 -3.26
CA LYS A 137 -10.12 13.76 -4.64
C LYS A 137 -9.50 15.16 -4.77
N ALA A 138 -9.93 16.10 -3.92
CA ALA A 138 -9.40 17.46 -3.94
C ALA A 138 -7.93 17.52 -3.49
N ARG A 139 -7.44 16.51 -2.76
CA ARG A 139 -6.06 16.39 -2.30
C ARG A 139 -5.18 15.58 -3.25
N GLY A 140 -5.80 14.78 -4.11
CA GLY A 140 -5.08 13.95 -5.10
C GLY A 140 -4.15 14.80 -5.97
N ARG A 141 -3.02 14.22 -6.35
CA ARG A 141 -1.94 14.87 -7.09
C ARG A 141 -1.70 14.15 -8.41
N ARG A 142 -1.12 14.86 -9.39
CA ARG A 142 -0.67 14.22 -10.62
C ARG A 142 0.37 13.14 -10.30
N GLN A 143 0.17 11.94 -10.82
CA GLN A 143 1.18 10.89 -10.76
C GLN A 143 2.07 10.97 -11.98
N SER A 144 3.39 11.11 -11.76
CA SER A 144 4.38 10.94 -12.81
C SER A 144 4.39 9.49 -13.32
N ASP A 145 4.57 9.31 -14.62
CA ASP A 145 4.69 7.98 -15.23
C ASP A 145 6.03 7.29 -14.92
N THR A 146 7.05 8.07 -14.53
CA THR A 146 8.43 7.59 -14.37
C THR A 146 8.53 6.36 -13.49
N PRO A 147 8.04 6.34 -12.23
CA PRO A 147 8.19 5.16 -11.38
C PRO A 147 7.37 3.96 -11.87
N GLY A 148 6.26 4.19 -12.60
CA GLY A 148 5.41 3.12 -13.15
C GLY A 148 6.05 2.37 -14.31
N LYS A 149 6.94 3.03 -15.06
CA LYS A 149 7.65 2.47 -16.23
C LYS A 149 9.01 1.88 -15.87
N GLN A 150 9.53 2.16 -14.70
CA GLN A 150 10.82 1.63 -14.26
C GLN A 150 10.73 0.14 -13.90
N PRO A 151 11.75 -0.66 -14.29
CA PRO A 151 11.86 -2.03 -13.80
C PRO A 151 12.09 -2.02 -12.27
N TRP A 152 11.40 -2.91 -11.55
CA TRP A 152 11.57 -3.03 -10.11
C TRP A 152 13.00 -3.45 -9.79
N PRO A 153 13.74 -2.70 -8.93
CA PRO A 153 15.20 -2.79 -8.85
C PRO A 153 15.72 -3.96 -8.01
N LEU A 154 14.90 -4.58 -7.17
CA LEU A 154 15.39 -5.69 -6.32
C LEU A 154 15.44 -7.00 -7.11
N VAL A 155 16.46 -7.82 -6.82
CA VAL A 155 16.64 -9.13 -7.42
C VAL A 155 15.82 -10.23 -6.76
N ALA A 156 15.28 -9.95 -5.57
CA ALA A 156 14.40 -10.84 -4.81
C ALA A 156 13.57 -10.04 -3.82
N TRP A 157 12.48 -10.64 -3.32
CA TRP A 157 11.69 -10.07 -2.22
C TRP A 157 12.55 -9.95 -0.94
N PRO A 158 12.49 -8.83 -0.21
CA PRO A 158 13.30 -8.63 0.99
C PRO A 158 12.94 -9.65 2.08
N ARG A 159 13.93 -10.00 2.92
CA ARG A 159 13.74 -10.94 4.03
C ARG A 159 13.05 -10.27 5.21
N VAL A 160 11.79 -9.95 5.04
CA VAL A 160 10.91 -9.36 6.06
C VAL A 160 9.64 -10.18 6.16
N PRO A 161 9.13 -10.46 7.37
CA PRO A 161 7.79 -11.02 7.51
C PRO A 161 6.79 -10.16 6.74
N THR A 162 6.01 -10.78 5.86
CA THR A 162 5.06 -10.06 5.01
C THR A 162 3.63 -10.52 5.28
N ARG A 163 2.71 -9.57 5.35
CA ARG A 163 1.26 -9.79 5.40
C ARG A 163 0.59 -9.05 4.26
N PHE A 164 -0.51 -9.60 3.81
CA PHE A 164 -1.32 -8.97 2.77
C PHE A 164 -2.77 -8.88 3.22
N LEU A 165 -3.34 -7.68 3.14
CA LEU A 165 -4.74 -7.39 3.43
C LEU A 165 -5.45 -7.09 2.12
N LEU A 166 -6.29 -8.02 1.68
CA LEU A 166 -7.08 -7.93 0.46
C LEU A 166 -8.45 -7.32 0.76
N CYS A 167 -8.89 -6.41 -0.11
CA CYS A 167 -10.23 -5.82 -0.05
C CYS A 167 -11.15 -6.55 -1.02
N ARG A 168 -12.23 -7.18 -0.49
CA ARG A 168 -13.10 -8.06 -1.29
C ARG A 168 -13.88 -7.34 -2.37
N ASP A 169 -14.23 -6.09 -2.10
CA ASP A 169 -15.11 -5.28 -2.95
C ASP A 169 -14.30 -4.30 -3.82
N ASP A 170 -12.98 -4.51 -3.92
CA ASP A 170 -12.08 -3.67 -4.70
C ASP A 170 -12.45 -3.74 -6.19
N ARG A 171 -12.80 -2.57 -6.73
CA ARG A 171 -13.18 -2.43 -8.14
C ARG A 171 -11.99 -2.19 -9.06
N LEU A 172 -10.84 -1.80 -8.51
CA LEU A 172 -9.60 -1.69 -9.27
C LEU A 172 -8.89 -3.05 -9.34
N PHE A 173 -8.64 -3.69 -8.21
CA PHE A 173 -7.97 -4.99 -8.13
C PHE A 173 -8.95 -6.10 -7.75
N PRO A 174 -9.57 -6.80 -8.74
CA PRO A 174 -10.53 -7.84 -8.46
C PRO A 174 -9.97 -8.91 -7.51
N ALA A 175 -10.72 -9.20 -6.45
CA ALA A 175 -10.25 -10.09 -5.40
C ALA A 175 -9.78 -11.47 -5.89
N PRO A 176 -10.42 -12.15 -6.87
CA PRO A 176 -9.91 -13.42 -7.40
C PRO A 176 -8.51 -13.27 -8.02
N TRP A 177 -8.32 -12.24 -8.85
CA TRP A 177 -7.02 -11.97 -9.48
C TRP A 177 -5.93 -11.66 -8.44
N LEU A 178 -6.25 -10.79 -7.46
CA LEU A 178 -5.27 -10.38 -6.46
C LEU A 178 -4.87 -11.53 -5.52
N ARG A 179 -5.80 -12.46 -5.22
CA ARG A 179 -5.46 -13.69 -4.46
C ARG A 179 -4.42 -14.54 -5.20
N ASP A 180 -4.60 -14.70 -6.50
CA ASP A 180 -3.65 -15.46 -7.33
C ASP A 180 -2.29 -14.77 -7.37
N VAL A 181 -2.25 -13.46 -7.58
CA VAL A 181 -1.00 -12.67 -7.55
C VAL A 181 -0.26 -12.84 -6.22
N VAL A 182 -0.95 -12.70 -5.10
CA VAL A 182 -0.36 -12.81 -3.76
C VAL A 182 0.14 -14.23 -3.49
N ARG A 183 -0.65 -15.26 -3.82
CA ARG A 183 -0.25 -16.65 -3.68
C ARG A 183 0.99 -16.96 -4.51
N ASP A 184 0.99 -16.57 -5.79
CA ASP A 184 2.01 -16.96 -6.75
C ASP A 184 3.33 -16.21 -6.54
N ARG A 185 3.27 -14.94 -6.09
CA ARG A 185 4.45 -14.09 -5.92
C ARG A 185 5.01 -14.05 -4.49
N LEU A 186 4.16 -14.17 -3.48
CA LEU A 186 4.57 -14.10 -2.07
C LEU A 186 4.48 -15.45 -1.35
N CYS A 187 3.86 -16.46 -1.94
CA CYS A 187 3.61 -17.78 -1.32
C CYS A 187 2.85 -17.69 0.01
N ILE A 188 1.95 -16.70 0.15
CA ILE A 188 1.08 -16.52 1.32
C ILE A 188 -0.39 -16.50 0.91
N THR A 189 -1.27 -16.79 1.87
CA THR A 189 -2.71 -16.56 1.75
C THR A 189 -3.01 -15.18 2.31
N PRO A 190 -3.64 -14.26 1.53
CA PRO A 190 -3.99 -12.95 2.06
C PRO A 190 -5.10 -13.05 3.11
N ASP A 191 -5.03 -12.21 4.12
CA ASP A 191 -6.19 -11.91 4.95
C ASP A 191 -7.14 -11.00 4.17
N GLU A 192 -8.43 -11.03 4.50
CA GLU A 192 -9.44 -10.33 3.74
C GLU A 192 -10.34 -9.48 4.63
N ILE A 193 -10.69 -8.30 4.12
CA ILE A 193 -11.73 -7.43 4.69
C ILE A 193 -12.77 -7.07 3.62
N HIS A 194 -13.95 -6.66 4.05
CA HIS A 194 -14.86 -5.95 3.17
C HIS A 194 -14.33 -4.55 2.87
N GLY A 195 -14.70 -4.01 1.70
CA GLY A 195 -14.34 -2.66 1.30
C GLY A 195 -13.68 -2.59 -0.07
N GLY A 196 -13.63 -1.37 -0.60
CA GLY A 196 -13.05 -1.02 -1.89
C GLY A 196 -11.55 -0.79 -1.85
N HIS A 197 -11.04 -0.13 -2.90
CA HIS A 197 -9.61 0.09 -3.10
C HIS A 197 -8.97 1.02 -2.05
N THR A 198 -9.78 1.85 -1.37
CA THR A 198 -9.31 2.86 -0.41
C THR A 198 -9.78 2.58 1.02
N PRO A 199 -9.42 1.41 1.62
CA PRO A 199 -9.96 0.98 2.90
C PRO A 199 -9.53 1.85 4.09
N ALA A 200 -8.42 2.59 3.99
CA ALA A 200 -8.02 3.52 5.04
C ALA A 200 -9.03 4.67 5.23
N LEU A 201 -9.84 4.97 4.21
CA LEU A 201 -10.92 5.96 4.27
C LEU A 201 -12.28 5.33 4.57
N SER A 202 -12.57 4.15 4.01
CA SER A 202 -13.89 3.51 4.16
C SER A 202 -13.99 2.59 5.40
N ARG A 203 -12.88 2.00 5.85
CA ARG A 203 -12.80 1.01 6.94
C ARG A 203 -11.64 1.27 7.92
N PRO A 204 -11.38 2.51 8.34
CA PRO A 204 -10.17 2.86 9.09
C PRO A 204 -10.00 2.07 10.40
N LEU A 205 -11.08 1.80 11.12
CA LEU A 205 -11.03 1.03 12.35
C LEU A 205 -10.61 -0.42 12.11
N GLU A 206 -11.21 -1.08 11.10
CA GLU A 206 -10.90 -2.46 10.76
C GLU A 206 -9.46 -2.59 10.23
N VAL A 207 -8.99 -1.64 9.43
CA VAL A 207 -7.58 -1.58 8.99
C VAL A 207 -6.65 -1.45 10.19
N ALA A 208 -6.91 -0.52 11.11
CA ALA A 208 -6.08 -0.34 12.30
C ALA A 208 -6.08 -1.60 13.21
N GLU A 209 -7.23 -2.27 13.37
CA GLU A 209 -7.33 -3.53 14.12
C GLU A 209 -6.50 -4.65 13.50
N ARG A 210 -6.53 -4.80 12.18
CA ARG A 210 -5.72 -5.79 11.46
C ARG A 210 -4.24 -5.52 11.60
N LEU A 211 -3.82 -4.25 11.45
CA LEU A 211 -2.43 -3.85 11.60
C LEU A 211 -1.90 -4.15 13.01
N ASP A 212 -2.69 -3.82 14.04
CA ASP A 212 -2.34 -4.08 15.43
C ASP A 212 -2.24 -5.60 15.72
N ALA A 213 -3.18 -6.38 15.21
CA ALA A 213 -3.16 -7.85 15.34
C ALA A 213 -1.93 -8.47 14.65
N TYR A 214 -1.55 -8.01 13.46
CA TYR A 214 -0.36 -8.51 12.76
C TYR A 214 0.93 -8.24 13.55
N GLN A 215 1.06 -7.02 14.08
CA GLN A 215 2.19 -6.64 14.89
C GLN A 215 2.27 -7.47 16.20
N ALA A 216 1.13 -7.68 16.86
CA ALA A 216 1.06 -8.46 18.10
C ALA A 216 1.46 -9.93 17.86
N ALA A 217 1.04 -10.54 16.75
CA ALA A 217 1.36 -11.93 16.42
C ALA A 217 2.86 -12.20 16.26
N LEU A 218 3.66 -11.20 15.85
CA LEU A 218 5.12 -11.33 15.75
C LEU A 218 5.83 -11.33 17.12
N SER A 219 5.15 -10.88 18.16
CA SER A 219 5.74 -10.79 19.52
C SER A 219 5.55 -12.08 20.33
N THR A 220 4.80 -13.03 19.81
CA THR A 220 4.44 -14.30 20.48
C THR A 220 5.15 -15.52 19.90
N GLY A 221 5.95 -15.38 18.87
CA GLY A 221 6.78 -16.41 18.23
C GLY A 221 8.26 -16.13 18.39
#